data_03cfb1596fefc682946762e9fda31adf
#
_entry.id   03cfb1596fefc682946762e9fda31adf
#
_cell.length_a   1.000
_cell.length_b   1.000
_cell.length_c   1.000
_cell.angle_alpha   90.00
_cell.angle_beta   90.00
_cell.angle_gamma   90.00
#
_symmetry.space_group_name_H-M   'P 1'
#
loop_
_entity.id
_entity.type
_entity.pdbx_description
1 polymer ?
#
loop_
_entity_poly.entity_id
_entity_poly.type
_entity_poly.pdbx_seq_one_letter_code
_entity_poly.pdbx_strand_id
1 'polypeptide(L)'
;ATVRKWGMTLTYGDNYQSTPCYGVDPSYAEIEKVEMLEGRFVNAIDIKENRKVMVISKDNAKELTHDYLSLMGKYVKMGNFAFKVVGIYKNDESMQNNPSYIPFTTMKVMYGMGDEVGDLIFSFHGLTDMASSDEFEKDYRQKINLNHTAAPDDKEAIYLWNRFEQSLQMQTGINVIQTALWIVGLFT
;
A
#
# COMPACT_ATOMS: atom_id res chain seq x y z
N ALA A 1 -7.39 5.71 -2.96
CA ALA A 1 -8.17 4.67 -2.27
C ALA A 1 -7.54 3.31 -2.48
N THR A 2 -7.72 2.39 -1.53
CA THR A 2 -7.23 1.02 -1.64
C THR A 2 -8.28 0.01 -1.17
N VAL A 3 -8.20 -1.19 -1.72
CA VAL A 3 -8.92 -2.37 -1.22
C VAL A 3 -7.93 -3.51 -1.13
N ARG A 4 -7.89 -4.21 0.01
CA ARG A 4 -6.97 -5.31 0.26
C ARG A 4 -7.71 -6.63 0.31
N LYS A 5 -7.22 -7.62 -0.42
CA LYS A 5 -7.68 -9.01 -0.36
C LYS A 5 -6.49 -9.91 -0.03
N TRP A 6 -6.66 -10.73 0.99
CA TRP A 6 -5.62 -11.63 1.48
C TRP A 6 -5.79 -13.03 0.90
N GLY A 7 -4.68 -13.78 0.82
CA GLY A 7 -4.69 -15.18 0.41
C GLY A 7 -5.16 -15.42 -1.02
N MET A 8 -4.87 -14.49 -1.92
CA MET A 8 -5.21 -14.65 -3.34
C MET A 8 -4.19 -15.55 -4.01
N THR A 9 -4.67 -16.57 -4.73
CA THR A 9 -3.79 -17.47 -5.50
C THR A 9 -3.63 -16.97 -6.92
N LEU A 10 -2.38 -16.68 -7.28
CA LEU A 10 -1.95 -16.42 -8.65
C LEU A 10 -1.51 -17.73 -9.30
N THR A 11 -1.86 -17.93 -10.57
CA THR A 11 -1.49 -19.15 -11.31
C THR A 11 -0.96 -18.79 -12.69
N TYR A 12 0.16 -19.40 -13.07
CA TYR A 12 0.74 -19.30 -14.42
C TYR A 12 1.28 -20.66 -14.85
N GLY A 13 0.71 -21.24 -15.91
CA GLY A 13 0.97 -22.64 -16.25
C GLY A 13 0.59 -23.58 -15.11
N ASP A 14 1.54 -24.40 -14.67
CA ASP A 14 1.38 -25.34 -13.55
C ASP A 14 1.82 -24.75 -12.20
N ASN A 15 2.41 -23.55 -12.21
CA ASN A 15 2.92 -22.88 -11.01
C ASN A 15 1.83 -22.00 -10.38
N TYR A 16 1.86 -21.91 -9.05
CA TYR A 16 0.96 -21.05 -8.30
C TYR A 16 1.67 -20.40 -7.11
N GLN A 17 1.20 -19.22 -6.73
CA GLN A 17 1.71 -18.47 -5.59
C GLN A 17 0.56 -17.79 -4.84
N SER A 18 0.56 -17.91 -3.51
CA SER A 18 -0.40 -17.19 -2.67
C SER A 18 0.17 -15.85 -2.27
N THR A 19 -0.56 -14.77 -2.56
CA THR A 19 -0.12 -13.40 -2.29
C THR A 19 -1.31 -12.53 -1.90
N PRO A 20 -1.12 -11.49 -1.07
CA PRO A 20 -2.12 -10.44 -0.95
C PRO A 20 -2.32 -9.73 -2.29
N CYS A 21 -3.53 -9.30 -2.58
CA CYS A 21 -3.83 -8.50 -3.77
C CYS A 21 -4.47 -7.19 -3.34
N TYR A 22 -3.87 -6.08 -3.75
CA TYR A 22 -4.35 -4.74 -3.44
C TYR A 22 -4.88 -4.05 -4.69
N GLY A 23 -6.13 -3.62 -4.63
CA GLY A 23 -6.70 -2.69 -5.59
C GLY A 23 -6.24 -1.28 -5.23
N VAL A 24 -5.51 -0.61 -6.11
CA VAL A 24 -4.82 0.65 -5.82
C VAL A 24 -5.04 1.71 -6.90
N ASP A 25 -4.96 2.97 -6.51
CA ASP A 25 -4.88 4.11 -7.41
C ASP A 25 -3.43 4.38 -7.86
N PRO A 26 -3.21 5.12 -8.96
CA PRO A 26 -1.86 5.39 -9.47
C PRO A 26 -0.93 6.09 -8.47
N SER A 27 -1.46 6.97 -7.62
CA SER A 27 -0.70 7.67 -6.57
C SER A 27 -0.15 6.77 -5.47
N TYR A 28 -0.66 5.54 -5.37
CA TYR A 28 -0.20 4.58 -4.36
C TYR A 28 1.30 4.31 -4.46
N ALA A 29 1.83 4.18 -5.68
CA ALA A 29 3.25 3.91 -5.89
C ALA A 29 4.15 5.03 -5.36
N GLU A 30 3.73 6.27 -5.48
CA GLU A 30 4.47 7.44 -4.98
C GLU A 30 4.40 7.51 -3.45
N ILE A 31 3.19 7.33 -2.86
CA ILE A 31 2.98 7.40 -1.42
C ILE A 31 3.72 6.28 -0.69
N GLU A 32 3.65 5.04 -1.20
CA GLU A 32 4.27 3.86 -0.61
C GLU A 32 5.69 3.59 -1.14
N LYS A 33 6.21 4.50 -2.00
CA LYS A 33 7.58 4.42 -2.57
C LYS A 33 7.87 3.09 -3.26
N VAL A 34 6.90 2.60 -4.06
CA VAL A 34 7.06 1.34 -4.80
C VAL A 34 8.11 1.52 -5.89
N GLU A 35 9.21 0.80 -5.78
CA GLU A 35 10.33 0.85 -6.73
C GLU A 35 10.09 -0.14 -7.88
N MET A 36 9.84 0.38 -9.08
CA MET A 36 9.65 -0.45 -10.26
C MET A 36 10.99 -0.95 -10.81
N LEU A 37 11.07 -2.25 -11.09
CA LEU A 37 12.22 -2.87 -11.73
C LEU A 37 12.04 -2.95 -13.24
N GLU A 38 10.82 -3.26 -13.70
CA GLU A 38 10.49 -3.41 -15.11
C GLU A 38 9.06 -2.98 -15.39
N GLY A 39 8.81 -2.40 -16.55
CA GLY A 39 7.48 -1.98 -16.99
C GLY A 39 6.97 -0.75 -16.27
N ARG A 40 5.68 -0.77 -15.87
CA ARG A 40 5.02 0.38 -15.26
C ARG A 40 4.07 -0.03 -14.13
N PHE A 41 3.79 0.91 -13.26
CA PHE A 41 2.71 0.78 -12.28
C PHE A 41 1.32 0.98 -12.91
N VAL A 42 0.26 0.78 -12.12
CA VAL A 42 -1.13 1.11 -12.49
C VAL A 42 -1.21 2.59 -12.85
N ASN A 43 -1.96 2.93 -13.90
CA ASN A 43 -2.13 4.30 -14.36
C ASN A 43 -3.60 4.73 -14.45
N ALA A 44 -3.84 6.00 -14.73
CA ALA A 44 -5.18 6.57 -14.80
C ALA A 44 -6.09 5.93 -15.87
N ILE A 45 -5.51 5.43 -16.98
CA ILE A 45 -6.27 4.75 -18.03
C ILE A 45 -6.73 3.39 -17.53
N ASP A 46 -5.89 2.66 -16.80
CA ASP A 46 -6.24 1.36 -16.21
C ASP A 46 -7.43 1.51 -15.24
N ILE A 47 -7.44 2.58 -14.45
CA ILE A 47 -8.55 2.93 -13.55
C ILE A 47 -9.82 3.25 -14.33
N LYS A 48 -9.72 4.16 -15.32
CA LYS A 48 -10.88 4.62 -16.09
C LYS A 48 -11.56 3.49 -16.87
N GLU A 49 -10.76 2.57 -17.42
CA GLU A 49 -11.25 1.49 -18.27
C GLU A 49 -11.42 0.15 -17.54
N ASN A 50 -11.23 0.10 -16.23
CA ASN A 50 -11.27 -1.12 -15.42
C ASN A 50 -10.39 -2.23 -16.02
N ARG A 51 -9.17 -1.87 -16.47
CA ARG A 51 -8.28 -2.82 -17.14
C ARG A 51 -7.86 -3.94 -16.22
N LYS A 52 -7.85 -5.16 -16.71
CA LYS A 52 -7.32 -6.33 -16.01
C LYS A 52 -5.79 -6.39 -16.18
N VAL A 53 -5.09 -5.47 -15.52
CA VAL A 53 -3.63 -5.42 -15.48
C VAL A 53 -3.15 -5.66 -14.05
N MET A 54 -1.95 -6.20 -13.93
CA MET A 54 -1.34 -6.54 -12.64
C MET A 54 0.12 -6.08 -12.61
N VAL A 55 0.51 -5.57 -11.45
CA VAL A 55 1.91 -5.34 -11.08
C VAL A 55 2.26 -6.33 -9.99
N ILE A 56 3.35 -7.08 -10.15
CA ILE A 56 3.73 -8.18 -9.27
C ILE A 56 5.12 -7.94 -8.70
N SER A 57 5.39 -8.44 -7.50
CA SER A 57 6.73 -8.39 -6.92
C SER A 57 7.68 -9.34 -7.65
N LYS A 58 8.97 -9.02 -7.60
CA LYS A 58 10.02 -9.84 -8.21
C LYS A 58 9.99 -11.28 -7.70
N ASP A 59 9.81 -11.49 -6.39
CA ASP A 59 9.84 -12.85 -5.83
C ASP A 59 8.59 -13.63 -6.20
N ASN A 60 7.40 -13.03 -6.12
CA ASN A 60 6.18 -13.68 -6.59
C ASN A 60 6.26 -14.03 -8.09
N ALA A 61 6.90 -13.18 -8.90
CA ALA A 61 7.12 -13.47 -10.31
C ALA A 61 8.09 -14.65 -10.52
N LYS A 62 9.15 -14.78 -9.69
CA LYS A 62 10.06 -15.92 -9.72
C LYS A 62 9.41 -17.24 -9.32
N GLU A 63 8.50 -17.22 -8.36
CA GLU A 63 7.73 -18.41 -7.97
C GLU A 63 6.83 -18.91 -9.12
N LEU A 64 6.31 -18.00 -9.93
CA LEU A 64 5.48 -18.36 -11.08
C LEU A 64 6.31 -18.76 -12.33
N THR A 65 7.52 -18.18 -12.46
CA THR A 65 8.39 -18.47 -13.61
C THR A 65 9.85 -18.34 -13.17
N HIS A 66 10.71 -19.23 -13.31
CA HIS A 66 12.11 -19.14 -12.83
C HIS A 66 12.83 -17.83 -13.23
N ASP A 67 12.47 -17.27 -14.38
CA ASP A 67 12.90 -15.94 -14.81
C ASP A 67 11.74 -14.94 -14.69
N TYR A 68 11.82 -14.03 -13.69
CA TYR A 68 10.77 -13.05 -13.42
C TYR A 68 10.47 -12.13 -14.62
N LEU A 69 11.46 -11.83 -15.48
CA LEU A 69 11.27 -11.00 -16.67
C LEU A 69 10.38 -11.67 -17.71
N SER A 70 10.42 -13.00 -17.78
CA SER A 70 9.61 -13.77 -18.73
C SER A 70 8.10 -13.62 -18.50
N LEU A 71 7.69 -13.15 -17.31
CA LEU A 71 6.29 -12.92 -16.96
C LEU A 71 5.74 -11.61 -17.54
N MET A 72 6.62 -10.68 -17.94
CA MET A 72 6.20 -9.39 -18.51
C MET A 72 5.32 -9.58 -19.75
N GLY A 73 4.18 -8.89 -19.77
CA GLY A 73 3.20 -8.96 -20.85
C GLY A 73 2.38 -10.25 -20.91
N LYS A 74 2.65 -11.24 -20.06
CA LYS A 74 1.90 -12.51 -19.98
C LYS A 74 0.66 -12.33 -19.11
N TYR A 75 -0.23 -13.33 -19.18
CA TYR A 75 -1.46 -13.35 -18.40
C TYR A 75 -1.32 -14.30 -17.23
N VAL A 76 -1.50 -13.78 -16.02
CA VAL A 76 -1.57 -14.54 -14.77
C VAL A 76 -3.04 -14.65 -14.35
N LYS A 77 -3.46 -15.83 -13.93
CA LYS A 77 -4.82 -16.05 -13.41
C LYS A 77 -4.86 -15.73 -11.92
N MET A 78 -5.93 -15.06 -11.50
CA MET A 78 -6.30 -14.86 -10.11
C MET A 78 -7.78 -15.19 -9.95
N GLY A 79 -8.07 -16.35 -9.34
CA GLY A 79 -9.42 -16.92 -9.37
C GLY A 79 -9.91 -17.16 -10.81
N ASN A 80 -11.06 -16.61 -11.14
CA ASN A 80 -11.65 -16.75 -12.49
C ASN A 80 -11.21 -15.67 -13.48
N PHE A 81 -10.29 -14.79 -13.09
CA PHE A 81 -9.86 -13.66 -13.90
C PHE A 81 -8.43 -13.81 -14.38
N ALA A 82 -8.15 -13.35 -15.60
CA ALA A 82 -6.81 -13.27 -16.16
C ALA A 82 -6.34 -11.81 -16.19
N PHE A 83 -5.17 -11.55 -15.65
CA PHE A 83 -4.54 -10.22 -15.57
C PHE A 83 -3.28 -10.20 -16.40
N LYS A 84 -3.13 -9.18 -17.24
CA LYS A 84 -1.88 -8.95 -17.97
C LYS A 84 -0.86 -8.32 -17.03
N VAL A 85 0.31 -8.95 -16.87
CA VAL A 85 1.41 -8.38 -16.11
C VAL A 85 2.00 -7.20 -16.88
N VAL A 86 1.94 -6.00 -16.29
CA VAL A 86 2.41 -4.74 -16.90
C VAL A 86 3.60 -4.13 -16.18
N GLY A 87 3.95 -4.66 -15.03
CA GLY A 87 5.09 -4.23 -14.26
C GLY A 87 5.54 -5.24 -13.21
N ILE A 88 6.83 -5.18 -12.92
CA ILE A 88 7.47 -5.93 -11.85
C ILE A 88 8.17 -4.94 -10.94
N TYR A 89 7.95 -5.05 -9.64
CA TYR A 89 8.54 -4.16 -8.66
C TYR A 89 9.49 -4.90 -7.71
N LYS A 90 10.39 -4.14 -7.11
CA LYS A 90 11.33 -4.63 -6.11
C LYS A 90 10.60 -4.99 -4.82
N ASN A 91 10.94 -6.13 -4.25
CA ASN A 91 10.38 -6.55 -2.99
C ASN A 91 10.63 -5.50 -1.89
N ASP A 92 9.64 -5.28 -1.08
CA ASP A 92 9.81 -4.63 0.22
C ASP A 92 10.26 -5.70 1.23
N GLU A 93 11.52 -5.58 1.68
CA GLU A 93 12.13 -6.55 2.60
C GLU A 93 11.52 -6.49 4.02
N SER A 94 10.77 -5.44 4.33
CA SER A 94 10.02 -5.34 5.58
C SER A 94 8.75 -6.17 5.58
N MET A 95 8.29 -6.61 4.38
CA MET A 95 7.09 -7.41 4.21
C MET A 95 7.44 -8.87 4.00
N GLN A 96 6.85 -9.75 4.80
CA GLN A 96 7.01 -11.20 4.64
C GLN A 96 6.41 -11.72 3.32
N ASN A 97 5.32 -11.11 2.86
CA ASN A 97 4.65 -11.47 1.62
C ASN A 97 4.24 -10.20 0.86
N ASN A 98 4.96 -9.93 -0.20
CA ASN A 98 4.76 -8.74 -1.01
C ASN A 98 3.48 -8.84 -1.85
N PRO A 99 2.58 -7.84 -1.83
CA PRO A 99 1.30 -7.89 -2.52
C PRO A 99 1.45 -7.79 -4.03
N SER A 100 0.44 -8.28 -4.75
CA SER A 100 0.24 -7.91 -6.15
C SER A 100 -0.71 -6.73 -6.24
N TYR A 101 -0.50 -5.82 -7.18
CA TYR A 101 -1.31 -4.62 -7.35
C TYR A 101 -2.15 -4.72 -8.62
N ILE A 102 -3.42 -4.36 -8.52
CA ILE A 102 -4.34 -4.21 -9.66
C ILE A 102 -5.06 -2.86 -9.55
N PRO A 103 -5.70 -2.36 -10.62
CA PRO A 103 -6.47 -1.12 -10.54
C PRO A 103 -7.59 -1.24 -9.50
N PHE A 104 -7.75 -0.19 -8.68
CA PHE A 104 -8.78 -0.11 -7.64
C PHE A 104 -10.19 -0.36 -8.20
N THR A 105 -10.51 0.27 -9.32
CA THR A 105 -11.82 0.13 -9.95
C THR A 105 -12.07 -1.28 -10.49
N THR A 106 -11.03 -1.94 -10.99
CA THR A 106 -11.11 -3.36 -11.39
C THR A 106 -11.42 -4.25 -10.20
N MET A 107 -10.77 -4.03 -9.05
CA MET A 107 -11.04 -4.75 -7.82
C MET A 107 -12.51 -4.55 -7.38
N LYS A 108 -13.01 -3.31 -7.40
CA LYS A 108 -14.41 -3.00 -7.05
C LYS A 108 -15.40 -3.75 -7.93
N VAL A 109 -15.20 -3.73 -9.25
CA VAL A 109 -16.07 -4.43 -10.21
C VAL A 109 -16.04 -5.94 -9.98
N MET A 110 -14.85 -6.52 -9.76
CA MET A 110 -14.71 -7.97 -9.56
C MET A 110 -15.44 -8.49 -8.32
N TYR A 111 -15.49 -7.69 -7.25
CA TYR A 111 -16.10 -8.09 -5.98
C TYR A 111 -17.45 -7.43 -5.70
N GLY A 112 -18.00 -6.68 -6.66
CA GLY A 112 -19.31 -6.03 -6.51
C GLY A 112 -19.39 -5.04 -5.35
N MET A 113 -18.31 -4.28 -5.10
CA MET A 113 -18.15 -3.48 -3.88
C MET A 113 -18.96 -2.15 -3.90
N GLY A 114 -19.67 -1.83 -4.98
CA GLY A 114 -20.46 -0.60 -5.07
C GLY A 114 -19.61 0.64 -4.76
N ASP A 115 -20.04 1.47 -3.79
CA ASP A 115 -19.33 2.67 -3.37
C ASP A 115 -18.40 2.46 -2.17
N GLU A 116 -18.26 1.22 -1.70
CA GLU A 116 -17.36 0.91 -0.60
C GLU A 116 -15.89 1.09 -0.99
N VAL A 117 -15.11 1.58 -0.02
CA VAL A 117 -13.64 1.66 -0.07
C VAL A 117 -13.09 0.96 1.16
N GLY A 118 -11.92 0.34 1.05
CA GLY A 118 -11.25 -0.27 2.20
C GLY A 118 -10.53 0.80 3.02
N ASP A 119 -9.45 1.34 2.45
CA ASP A 119 -8.64 2.35 3.11
C ASP A 119 -8.48 3.59 2.22
N LEU A 120 -8.36 4.75 2.83
CA LEU A 120 -7.89 5.98 2.18
C LEU A 120 -6.46 6.24 2.64
N ILE A 121 -5.53 6.24 1.69
CA ILE A 121 -4.12 6.56 1.94
C ILE A 121 -3.83 7.91 1.28
N PHE A 122 -3.26 8.82 2.04
CA PHE A 122 -2.88 10.14 1.54
C PHE A 122 -1.58 10.60 2.17
N SER A 123 -0.87 11.48 1.49
CA SER A 123 0.28 12.19 2.02
C SER A 123 -0.09 13.62 2.36
N PHE A 124 0.58 14.16 3.35
CA PHE A 124 0.42 15.55 3.77
C PHE A 124 1.79 16.19 4.01
N HIS A 125 1.83 17.50 4.00
CA HIS A 125 3.02 18.31 4.25
C HIS A 125 2.73 19.35 5.33
N GLY A 126 3.80 19.77 6.04
CA GLY A 126 3.71 20.88 6.99
C GLY A 126 3.52 20.51 8.45
N LEU A 127 3.45 19.20 8.79
CA LEU A 127 3.49 18.79 10.20
C LEU A 127 4.96 18.80 10.67
N THR A 128 5.20 19.45 11.81
CA THR A 128 6.55 19.63 12.36
C THR A 128 6.74 18.97 13.72
N ASP A 129 5.65 18.76 14.44
CA ASP A 129 5.65 18.23 15.80
C ASP A 129 4.36 17.47 16.13
N MET A 130 4.28 16.88 17.32
CA MET A 130 3.10 16.14 17.78
C MET A 130 1.87 17.02 17.90
N ALA A 131 2.01 18.28 18.34
CA ALA A 131 0.86 19.16 18.51
C ALA A 131 0.18 19.49 17.19
N SER A 132 0.96 19.76 16.13
CA SER A 132 0.43 19.99 14.77
C SER A 132 -0.19 18.72 14.18
N SER A 133 0.33 17.55 14.53
CA SER A 133 -0.23 16.25 14.16
C SER A 133 -1.59 16.01 14.82
N ASP A 134 -1.68 16.21 16.13
CA ASP A 134 -2.92 16.04 16.89
C ASP A 134 -4.02 17.00 16.41
N GLU A 135 -3.67 18.26 16.12
CA GLU A 135 -4.61 19.25 15.57
C GLU A 135 -5.13 18.82 14.19
N PHE A 136 -4.22 18.37 13.32
CA PHE A 136 -4.58 17.85 12.00
C PHE A 136 -5.51 16.65 12.09
N GLU A 137 -5.19 15.64 12.93
CA GLU A 137 -6.05 14.47 13.12
C GLU A 137 -7.44 14.82 13.64
N LYS A 138 -7.50 15.73 14.61
CA LYS A 138 -8.77 16.21 15.16
C LYS A 138 -9.64 16.88 14.11
N ASP A 139 -9.06 17.80 13.32
CA ASP A 139 -9.79 18.53 12.27
C ASP A 139 -10.24 17.57 11.14
N TYR A 140 -9.37 16.66 10.72
CA TYR A 140 -9.68 15.66 9.70
C TYR A 140 -10.83 14.74 10.18
N ARG A 141 -10.74 14.22 11.41
CA ARG A 141 -11.76 13.35 12.01
C ARG A 141 -13.11 14.06 12.10
N GLN A 142 -13.12 15.29 12.60
CA GLN A 142 -14.36 16.07 12.70
C GLN A 142 -15.04 16.25 11.34
N LYS A 143 -14.28 16.59 10.31
CA LYS A 143 -14.82 16.79 8.95
C LYS A 143 -15.41 15.51 8.37
N ILE A 144 -14.73 14.38 8.55
CA ILE A 144 -15.24 13.11 8.03
C ILE A 144 -16.44 12.64 8.83
N ASN A 145 -16.41 12.68 10.17
CA ASN A 145 -17.51 12.28 11.02
C ASN A 145 -18.79 13.05 10.69
N LEU A 146 -18.70 14.37 10.49
CA LEU A 146 -19.82 15.20 10.08
C LEU A 146 -20.43 14.76 8.75
N ASN A 147 -19.59 14.35 7.77
CA ASN A 147 -20.07 13.88 6.48
C ASN A 147 -20.70 12.47 6.54
N HIS A 148 -20.40 11.71 7.58
CA HIS A 148 -20.90 10.34 7.77
C HIS A 148 -21.91 10.22 8.92
N THR A 149 -22.51 11.33 9.34
CA THR A 149 -23.53 11.37 10.41
C THR A 149 -23.08 10.78 11.76
N ALA A 150 -21.77 10.80 12.03
CA ALA A 150 -21.19 10.43 13.31
C ALA A 150 -20.98 11.69 14.18
N ALA A 151 -20.84 11.50 15.50
CA ALA A 151 -20.50 12.62 16.38
C ALA A 151 -19.11 13.18 16.01
N PRO A 152 -18.92 14.52 15.99
CA PRO A 152 -17.68 15.14 15.52
C PRO A 152 -16.43 14.67 16.26
N ASP A 153 -16.55 14.32 17.53
CA ASP A 153 -15.48 13.88 18.44
C ASP A 153 -15.39 12.35 18.59
N ASP A 154 -16.23 11.61 17.87
CA ASP A 154 -16.21 10.14 17.92
C ASP A 154 -14.91 9.60 17.33
N LYS A 155 -14.09 8.99 18.20
CA LYS A 155 -12.81 8.38 17.83
C LYS A 155 -12.93 6.98 17.23
N GLU A 156 -14.08 6.32 17.47
CA GLU A 156 -14.34 4.94 17.02
C GLU A 156 -14.91 4.91 15.60
N ALA A 157 -15.54 6.01 15.14
CA ALA A 157 -16.17 6.07 13.82
C ALA A 157 -15.17 5.92 12.67
N ILE A 158 -13.92 6.40 12.85
CA ILE A 158 -12.87 6.32 11.85
C ILE A 158 -11.54 6.00 12.52
N TYR A 159 -10.91 4.91 12.06
CA TYR A 159 -9.55 4.58 12.45
C TYR A 159 -8.55 5.38 11.61
N LEU A 160 -7.72 6.18 12.28
CA LEU A 160 -6.60 6.92 11.66
C LEU A 160 -5.29 6.27 12.09
N TRP A 161 -4.45 5.94 11.11
CA TRP A 161 -3.10 5.47 11.35
C TRP A 161 -2.09 6.48 10.83
N ASN A 162 -1.46 7.20 11.75
CA ASN A 162 -0.55 8.28 11.46
C ASN A 162 0.90 7.80 11.54
N ARG A 163 1.54 7.64 10.38
CA ARG A 163 2.95 7.23 10.29
C ARG A 163 3.92 8.33 10.74
N PHE A 164 3.49 9.60 10.71
CA PHE A 164 4.31 10.71 11.16
C PHE A 164 4.62 10.61 12.66
N GLU A 165 3.63 10.29 13.47
CA GLU A 165 3.83 10.09 14.92
C GLU A 165 4.80 8.95 15.21
N GLN A 166 4.68 7.82 14.51
CA GLN A 166 5.63 6.72 14.64
C GLN A 166 7.05 7.14 14.27
N SER A 167 7.19 7.94 13.20
CA SER A 167 8.48 8.47 12.77
C SER A 167 9.11 9.40 13.83
N LEU A 168 8.33 10.28 14.45
CA LEU A 168 8.78 11.16 15.52
C LEU A 168 9.19 10.38 16.76
N GLN A 169 8.43 9.38 17.18
CA GLN A 169 8.76 8.52 18.31
C GLN A 169 10.06 7.75 18.07
N MET A 170 10.24 7.19 16.87
CA MET A 170 11.48 6.52 16.48
C MET A 170 12.67 7.47 16.50
N GLN A 171 12.53 8.68 15.95
CA GLN A 171 13.58 9.71 15.95
C GLN A 171 13.98 10.10 17.38
N THR A 172 13.01 10.27 18.26
CA THR A 172 13.24 10.57 19.68
C THR A 172 14.01 9.43 20.35
N GLY A 173 13.61 8.18 20.10
CA GLY A 173 14.33 7.00 20.62
C GLY A 173 15.79 6.94 20.15
N ILE A 174 16.04 7.19 18.87
CA ILE A 174 17.41 7.24 18.30
C ILE A 174 18.23 8.35 18.98
N ASN A 175 17.65 9.53 19.15
CA ASN A 175 18.35 10.65 19.80
C ASN A 175 18.72 10.35 21.25
N VAL A 176 17.85 9.67 22.00
CA VAL A 176 18.15 9.23 23.38
C VAL A 176 19.30 8.24 23.41
N ILE A 177 19.30 7.24 22.51
CA ILE A 177 20.39 6.25 22.41
C ILE A 177 21.69 6.93 22.02
N GLN A 178 21.69 7.83 21.06
CA GLN A 178 22.89 8.58 20.67
C GLN A 178 23.44 9.41 21.83
N THR A 179 22.58 10.11 22.57
CA THR A 179 22.97 10.88 23.72
C THR A 179 23.59 10.01 24.79
N ALA A 180 23.01 8.86 25.10
CA ALA A 180 23.54 7.90 26.04
C ALA A 180 24.96 7.39 25.64
N LEU A 181 25.12 7.05 24.35
CA LEU A 181 26.40 6.62 23.79
C LEU A 181 27.49 7.72 23.89
N TRP A 182 27.12 8.98 23.63
CA TRP A 182 28.00 10.12 23.81
C TRP A 182 28.46 10.28 25.26
N ILE A 183 27.53 10.15 26.21
CA ILE A 183 27.85 10.23 27.65
C ILE A 183 28.82 9.12 28.05
N VAL A 184 28.52 7.86 27.67
CA VAL A 184 29.40 6.72 27.97
C VAL A 184 30.79 6.90 27.33
N GLY A 185 30.83 7.35 26.06
CA GLY A 185 32.11 7.59 25.36
C GLY A 185 32.95 8.72 25.93
N LEU A 186 32.34 9.67 26.66
CA LEU A 186 33.07 10.72 27.35
C LEU A 186 33.75 10.25 28.69
N PHE A 187 33.25 9.15 29.26
CA PHE A 187 33.76 8.58 30.50
C PHE A 187 34.70 7.37 30.30
N THR A 188 34.97 6.99 29.05
CA THR A 188 35.92 5.94 28.69
C THR A 188 37.18 6.51 28.08
#